data_7015967f9818e5d18dc10f3f4baaab5a
#
_entry.id   7015967f9818e5d18dc10f3f4baaab5a
#
_cell.length_a   1.000
_cell.length_b   1.000
_cell.length_c   1.000
_cell.angle_alpha   90.00
_cell.angle_beta   90.00
_cell.angle_gamma   90.00
#
_symmetry.space_group_name_H-M   'P 1'
#
loop_
_entity.id
_entity.type
_entity.pdbx_description
1 polymer ?
#
loop_
_entity_poly.entity_id
_entity_poly.type
_entity_poly.pdbx_seq_one_letter_code
_entity_poly.pdbx_strand_id
1 'polypeptide(L)'
;MPTGCGKTIVFAEVAKDCVKIGDRVLIMAHRGELLEQASDKIAKSTGLKCAMEKAKETCIGSWFRIVVGSVQTLQRTKRLEQFPKDYFDTIIIDEAHHCLSDGYQRVLEYFDSAKVLGVTATPDRGDMRNLGSFFESLAYQYTLPKAIKEGYLTPIKALTLPLKMDLSGVGVQSGDFKVSDIGTALDPYLEQIAKEMKKYCKDRKTVVFLPLVKTSQKFRDILNANGFKAAEVNGDSKDRAEILKDFENDKYNILCNSMLLTEGWDCPSVDCIIVLRPTKVRSLYSQMVGRGTRLCEGKDHLLLLDFLWHTERHELCHPANLICENDEVAKQMTKNLEDKANASLPEDVIEAIDIEDAEKEAQSDVIAQREESLAKQLAEMRKRKRKLVDPLQFEMSIMDQDLQSYTPSFGWEMAPASEKQIKALEKYGIYPDSVDNAGKATLLLDRLHKRKEEGLATPKQIRLLENKGFKQVGTWSFESARKLINRIAASGWRVPNGIDPATYKEGD
;
A
#
# COMPACT_ATOMS: atom_id res chain seq x y z
N MET A 1 -5.69 -1.87 -5.85
CA MET A 1 -5.77 -0.52 -6.51
C MET A 1 -6.00 0.54 -5.45
N PRO A 2 -5.29 1.71 -5.47
CA PRO A 2 -5.45 2.78 -4.47
C PRO A 2 -6.86 3.37 -4.42
N THR A 3 -7.19 4.02 -3.30
CA THR A 3 -8.43 4.80 -3.19
C THR A 3 -8.39 5.96 -4.22
N GLY A 4 -9.48 6.18 -4.94
CA GLY A 4 -9.54 7.22 -5.97
C GLY A 4 -9.23 6.76 -7.41
N CYS A 5 -8.60 5.58 -7.60
CA CYS A 5 -8.23 5.06 -8.94
C CYS A 5 -9.36 4.32 -9.68
N GLY A 6 -10.62 4.52 -9.31
CA GLY A 6 -11.74 3.97 -10.08
C GLY A 6 -12.01 2.47 -9.88
N LYS A 7 -11.67 1.87 -8.73
CA LYS A 7 -11.99 0.46 -8.41
C LYS A 7 -13.41 0.05 -8.82
N THR A 8 -14.40 0.89 -8.48
CA THR A 8 -15.80 0.63 -8.80
C THR A 8 -16.05 0.55 -10.31
N ILE A 9 -15.36 1.34 -11.12
CA ILE A 9 -15.48 1.31 -12.58
C ILE A 9 -14.88 0.01 -13.13
N VAL A 10 -13.72 -0.41 -12.60
CA VAL A 10 -13.07 -1.65 -13.02
C VAL A 10 -13.98 -2.86 -12.76
N PHE A 11 -14.48 -3.02 -11.55
CA PHE A 11 -15.34 -4.17 -11.27
C PHE A 11 -16.74 -4.06 -11.93
N ALA A 12 -17.21 -2.85 -12.23
CA ALA A 12 -18.42 -2.64 -13.01
C ALA A 12 -18.27 -3.15 -14.46
N GLU A 13 -17.13 -2.87 -15.11
CA GLU A 13 -16.85 -3.42 -16.45
C GLU A 13 -16.67 -4.94 -16.41
N VAL A 14 -16.00 -5.50 -15.38
CA VAL A 14 -15.94 -6.96 -15.20
C VAL A 14 -17.34 -7.55 -15.05
N ALA A 15 -18.20 -6.95 -14.21
CA ALA A 15 -19.58 -7.40 -14.04
C ALA A 15 -20.38 -7.36 -15.36
N LYS A 16 -20.17 -6.31 -16.17
CA LYS A 16 -20.78 -6.16 -17.49
C LYS A 16 -20.34 -7.26 -18.44
N ASP A 17 -19.06 -7.61 -18.45
CA ASP A 17 -18.54 -8.68 -19.31
C ASP A 17 -19.06 -10.05 -18.86
N CYS A 18 -19.17 -10.31 -17.55
CA CYS A 18 -19.84 -11.50 -17.03
C CYS A 18 -21.30 -11.57 -17.47
N VAL A 19 -22.04 -10.47 -17.43
CA VAL A 19 -23.44 -10.42 -17.90
C VAL A 19 -23.56 -10.69 -19.39
N LYS A 20 -22.62 -10.25 -20.22
CA LYS A 20 -22.62 -10.53 -21.69
C LYS A 20 -22.54 -12.02 -22.01
N ILE A 21 -21.84 -12.80 -21.19
CA ILE A 21 -21.74 -14.26 -21.34
C ILE A 21 -22.87 -15.01 -20.66
N GLY A 22 -23.80 -14.29 -20.02
CA GLY A 22 -24.99 -14.87 -19.42
C GLY A 22 -24.93 -15.05 -17.91
N ASP A 23 -23.83 -14.65 -17.25
CA ASP A 23 -23.66 -14.80 -15.80
C ASP A 23 -24.59 -13.87 -15.01
N ARG A 24 -24.95 -14.31 -13.81
CA ARG A 24 -25.57 -13.50 -12.77
C ARG A 24 -24.52 -13.12 -11.74
N VAL A 25 -24.34 -11.83 -11.51
CA VAL A 25 -23.25 -11.27 -10.70
C VAL A 25 -23.80 -10.70 -9.39
N LEU A 26 -23.23 -11.13 -8.27
CA LEU A 26 -23.43 -10.52 -6.95
C LEU A 26 -22.26 -9.62 -6.62
N ILE A 27 -22.52 -8.34 -6.33
CA ILE A 27 -21.52 -7.39 -5.81
C ILE A 27 -21.82 -7.19 -4.34
N MET A 28 -20.87 -7.58 -3.47
CA MET A 28 -21.01 -7.47 -2.02
C MET A 28 -20.28 -6.26 -1.49
N ALA A 29 -20.96 -5.45 -0.66
CA ALA A 29 -20.34 -4.37 0.10
C ALA A 29 -20.78 -4.37 1.56
N HIS A 30 -19.95 -3.79 2.42
CA HIS A 30 -20.13 -3.84 3.87
C HIS A 30 -21.19 -2.84 4.36
N ARG A 31 -21.26 -1.62 3.80
CA ARG A 31 -22.15 -0.54 4.28
C ARG A 31 -23.27 -0.22 3.29
N GLY A 32 -24.48 0.01 3.84
CA GLY A 32 -25.68 0.27 3.05
C GLY A 32 -25.62 1.49 2.12
N GLU A 33 -24.93 2.57 2.53
CA GLU A 33 -24.75 3.77 1.70
C GLU A 33 -23.84 3.49 0.48
N LEU A 34 -22.85 2.59 0.65
CA LEU A 34 -21.97 2.18 -0.44
C LEU A 34 -22.69 1.37 -1.52
N LEU A 35 -23.76 0.65 -1.15
CA LEU A 35 -24.56 -0.15 -2.09
C LEU A 35 -25.28 0.73 -3.11
N GLU A 36 -25.92 1.83 -2.67
CA GLU A 36 -26.60 2.77 -3.56
C GLU A 36 -25.62 3.47 -4.50
N GLN A 37 -24.49 3.95 -3.93
CA GLN A 37 -23.42 4.56 -4.73
C GLN A 37 -22.79 3.58 -5.73
N ALA A 38 -22.60 2.32 -5.35
CA ALA A 38 -22.11 1.30 -6.26
C ALA A 38 -23.11 1.05 -7.39
N SER A 39 -24.40 0.90 -7.08
CA SER A 39 -25.46 0.72 -8.07
C SER A 39 -25.51 1.90 -9.06
N ASP A 40 -25.47 3.15 -8.56
CA ASP A 40 -25.49 4.35 -9.40
C ASP A 40 -24.24 4.44 -10.30
N LYS A 41 -23.07 4.16 -9.75
CA LYS A 41 -21.81 4.15 -10.53
C LYS A 41 -21.81 3.07 -11.60
N ILE A 42 -22.31 1.86 -11.28
CA ILE A 42 -22.43 0.77 -12.25
C ILE A 42 -23.40 1.19 -13.37
N ALA A 43 -24.56 1.72 -13.02
CA ALA A 43 -25.53 2.18 -14.00
C ALA A 43 -24.97 3.28 -14.91
N LYS A 44 -24.24 4.25 -14.36
CA LYS A 44 -23.62 5.35 -15.13
C LYS A 44 -22.48 4.85 -16.03
N SER A 45 -21.64 3.94 -15.55
CA SER A 45 -20.47 3.46 -16.33
C SER A 45 -20.82 2.41 -17.36
N THR A 46 -21.76 1.51 -17.06
CA THR A 46 -22.05 0.34 -17.90
C THR A 46 -23.38 0.43 -18.67
N GLY A 47 -24.26 1.34 -18.26
CA GLY A 47 -25.66 1.40 -18.72
C GLY A 47 -26.57 0.30 -18.15
N LEU A 48 -26.04 -0.59 -17.30
CA LEU A 48 -26.80 -1.71 -16.73
C LEU A 48 -27.41 -1.31 -15.38
N LYS A 49 -28.67 -1.68 -15.19
CA LYS A 49 -29.36 -1.50 -13.90
C LYS A 49 -29.06 -2.66 -12.97
N CYS A 50 -29.03 -2.39 -11.67
CA CYS A 50 -28.79 -3.37 -10.63
C CYS A 50 -30.09 -3.64 -9.84
N ALA A 51 -30.26 -4.86 -9.38
CA ALA A 51 -31.18 -5.15 -8.28
C ALA A 51 -30.49 -4.98 -6.95
N MET A 52 -31.24 -4.65 -5.92
CA MET A 52 -30.74 -4.47 -4.56
C MET A 52 -31.13 -5.64 -3.67
N GLU A 53 -30.18 -6.13 -2.87
CA GLU A 53 -30.40 -7.15 -1.84
C GLU A 53 -30.01 -6.56 -0.48
N LYS A 54 -30.92 -5.75 0.12
CA LYS A 54 -30.65 -4.94 1.30
C LYS A 54 -31.87 -4.82 2.20
N ALA A 55 -31.73 -5.18 3.47
CA ALA A 55 -32.80 -5.07 4.47
C ALA A 55 -34.12 -5.72 4.02
N LYS A 56 -35.13 -4.94 3.61
CA LYS A 56 -36.42 -5.42 3.12
C LYS A 56 -36.46 -5.62 1.60
N GLU A 57 -35.51 -5.05 0.87
CA GLU A 57 -35.42 -5.19 -0.58
C GLU A 57 -34.83 -6.54 -0.96
N THR A 58 -35.36 -7.16 -2.03
CA THR A 58 -34.86 -8.41 -2.55
C THR A 58 -34.74 -8.39 -4.06
N CYS A 59 -33.70 -9.06 -4.56
CA CYS A 59 -33.49 -9.26 -5.99
C CYS A 59 -34.24 -10.48 -6.55
N ILE A 60 -34.89 -11.28 -5.71
CA ILE A 60 -35.64 -12.48 -6.12
C ILE A 60 -36.80 -12.02 -7.01
N GLY A 61 -36.90 -12.63 -8.18
CA GLY A 61 -37.90 -12.25 -9.21
C GLY A 61 -37.50 -11.07 -10.07
N SER A 62 -36.31 -10.46 -9.84
CA SER A 62 -35.80 -9.39 -10.66
C SER A 62 -35.20 -9.90 -11.98
N TRP A 63 -35.36 -9.10 -13.04
CA TRP A 63 -34.76 -9.34 -14.36
C TRP A 63 -33.29 -8.93 -14.43
N PHE A 64 -32.83 -8.13 -13.47
CA PHE A 64 -31.45 -7.62 -13.48
C PHE A 64 -30.48 -8.72 -13.13
N ARG A 65 -29.41 -8.83 -13.93
CA ARG A 65 -28.38 -9.84 -13.72
C ARG A 65 -27.27 -9.38 -12.78
N ILE A 66 -27.16 -8.08 -12.51
CA ILE A 66 -26.27 -7.53 -11.51
C ILE A 66 -27.08 -7.26 -10.25
N VAL A 67 -26.64 -7.82 -9.14
CA VAL A 67 -27.23 -7.63 -7.82
C VAL A 67 -26.20 -6.97 -6.91
N VAL A 68 -26.58 -5.87 -6.25
CA VAL A 68 -25.76 -5.23 -5.22
C VAL A 68 -26.32 -5.62 -3.86
N GLY A 69 -25.55 -6.39 -3.10
CA GLY A 69 -26.00 -7.06 -1.88
C GLY A 69 -25.26 -6.61 -0.61
N SER A 70 -26.03 -6.39 0.46
CA SER A 70 -25.49 -6.16 1.80
C SER A 70 -25.13 -7.48 2.47
N VAL A 71 -23.86 -7.61 2.92
CA VAL A 71 -23.43 -8.78 3.68
C VAL A 71 -24.28 -8.97 4.94
N GLN A 72 -24.62 -7.89 5.67
CA GLN A 72 -25.45 -7.94 6.88
C GLN A 72 -26.85 -8.53 6.60
N THR A 73 -27.33 -8.40 5.37
CA THR A 73 -28.62 -8.99 4.95
C THR A 73 -28.42 -10.44 4.52
N LEU A 74 -27.46 -10.68 3.62
CA LEU A 74 -27.20 -12.00 3.04
C LEU A 74 -26.69 -13.03 4.06
N GLN A 75 -25.87 -12.66 5.04
CA GLN A 75 -25.37 -13.60 6.06
C GLN A 75 -26.45 -14.28 6.92
N ARG A 76 -27.69 -13.78 6.86
CA ARG A 76 -28.81 -14.35 7.62
C ARG A 76 -29.28 -15.64 6.95
N THR A 77 -29.25 -16.75 7.67
CA THR A 77 -29.62 -18.08 7.13
C THR A 77 -30.94 -18.08 6.38
N LYS A 78 -32.00 -17.53 6.98
CA LYS A 78 -33.34 -17.42 6.34
C LYS A 78 -33.32 -16.61 5.04
N ARG A 79 -32.33 -15.75 4.84
CA ARG A 79 -32.20 -14.96 3.61
C ARG A 79 -31.44 -15.72 2.54
N LEU A 80 -30.33 -16.38 2.91
CA LEU A 80 -29.58 -17.26 2.00
C LEU A 80 -30.44 -18.41 1.47
N GLU A 81 -31.18 -19.07 2.32
CA GLU A 81 -32.05 -20.23 1.95
C GLU A 81 -33.13 -19.87 0.91
N GLN A 82 -33.39 -18.59 0.66
CA GLN A 82 -34.30 -18.16 -0.40
C GLN A 82 -33.69 -18.27 -1.80
N PHE A 83 -32.36 -18.42 -1.90
CA PHE A 83 -31.64 -18.53 -3.14
C PHE A 83 -31.23 -19.98 -3.43
N PRO A 84 -31.34 -20.48 -4.68
CA PRO A 84 -30.56 -21.64 -5.10
C PRO A 84 -29.08 -21.44 -4.86
N LYS A 85 -28.31 -22.47 -4.55
CA LYS A 85 -26.87 -22.37 -4.31
C LYS A 85 -26.08 -21.92 -5.53
N ASP A 86 -26.57 -22.18 -6.71
CA ASP A 86 -26.04 -21.80 -8.02
C ASP A 86 -26.69 -20.52 -8.58
N TYR A 87 -27.32 -19.70 -7.71
CA TYR A 87 -28.04 -18.50 -8.16
C TYR A 87 -27.12 -17.43 -8.73
N PHE A 88 -25.90 -17.34 -8.24
CA PHE A 88 -24.86 -16.41 -8.73
C PHE A 88 -23.70 -17.21 -9.33
N ASP A 89 -23.29 -16.81 -10.54
CA ASP A 89 -22.13 -17.38 -11.24
C ASP A 89 -20.82 -16.68 -10.86
N THR A 90 -20.92 -15.40 -10.49
CA THR A 90 -19.76 -14.55 -10.12
C THR A 90 -20.11 -13.69 -8.91
N ILE A 91 -19.21 -13.65 -7.95
CA ILE A 91 -19.29 -12.78 -6.76
C ILE A 91 -18.12 -11.79 -6.79
N ILE A 92 -18.42 -10.50 -6.70
CA ILE A 92 -17.42 -9.44 -6.60
C ILE A 92 -17.48 -8.86 -5.19
N ILE A 93 -16.35 -8.82 -4.51
CA ILE A 93 -16.23 -8.30 -3.14
C ILE A 93 -15.49 -6.97 -3.19
N ASP A 94 -16.21 -5.88 -2.91
CA ASP A 94 -15.56 -4.59 -2.67
C ASP A 94 -14.99 -4.55 -1.26
N GLU A 95 -13.80 -3.95 -1.10
CA GLU A 95 -12.99 -3.99 0.11
C GLU A 95 -12.73 -5.43 0.61
N ALA A 96 -12.12 -6.23 -0.26
CA ALA A 96 -11.92 -7.67 -0.09
C ALA A 96 -11.17 -8.06 1.19
N HIS A 97 -10.49 -7.12 1.87
CA HIS A 97 -9.88 -7.36 3.19
C HIS A 97 -10.92 -7.75 4.27
N HIS A 98 -12.20 -7.48 4.05
CA HIS A 98 -13.29 -7.93 4.91
C HIS A 98 -13.76 -9.37 4.64
N CYS A 99 -13.32 -10.01 3.55
CA CYS A 99 -13.84 -11.33 3.12
C CYS A 99 -13.58 -12.44 4.13
N LEU A 100 -12.60 -12.28 5.02
CA LEU A 100 -12.26 -13.26 6.06
C LEU A 100 -13.19 -13.23 7.28
N SER A 101 -14.10 -12.25 7.36
CA SER A 101 -15.08 -12.22 8.45
C SER A 101 -16.17 -13.27 8.25
N ASP A 102 -16.70 -13.81 9.36
CA ASP A 102 -17.68 -14.90 9.37
C ASP A 102 -18.91 -14.62 8.46
N GLY A 103 -19.32 -13.35 8.37
CA GLY A 103 -20.46 -12.96 7.54
C GLY A 103 -20.20 -13.14 6.05
N TYR A 104 -19.01 -12.76 5.57
CA TYR A 104 -18.61 -12.98 4.17
C TYR A 104 -18.40 -14.47 3.91
N GLN A 105 -17.68 -15.18 4.78
CA GLN A 105 -17.40 -16.59 4.62
C GLN A 105 -18.70 -17.41 4.49
N ARG A 106 -19.69 -17.13 5.32
CA ARG A 106 -20.99 -17.81 5.24
C ARG A 106 -21.69 -17.63 3.89
N VAL A 107 -21.62 -16.43 3.29
CA VAL A 107 -22.23 -16.17 1.98
C VAL A 107 -21.45 -16.88 0.89
N LEU A 108 -20.12 -16.86 0.96
CA LEU A 108 -19.24 -17.50 -0.02
C LEU A 108 -19.31 -19.03 0.03
N GLU A 109 -19.39 -19.61 1.23
CA GLU A 109 -19.61 -21.04 1.42
C GLU A 109 -20.98 -21.51 0.92
N TYR A 110 -21.98 -20.63 0.99
CA TYR A 110 -23.32 -20.95 0.47
C TYR A 110 -23.34 -20.99 -1.07
N PHE A 111 -22.67 -20.06 -1.73
CA PHE A 111 -22.55 -19.97 -3.19
C PHE A 111 -21.19 -20.51 -3.66
N ASP A 112 -20.84 -21.71 -3.22
CA ASP A 112 -19.52 -22.34 -3.37
C ASP A 112 -19.08 -22.59 -4.83
N SER A 113 -20.04 -22.61 -5.77
CA SER A 113 -19.78 -22.75 -7.21
C SER A 113 -19.45 -21.42 -7.91
N ALA A 114 -19.67 -20.27 -7.26
CA ALA A 114 -19.45 -18.96 -7.85
C ALA A 114 -17.96 -18.63 -7.95
N LYS A 115 -17.54 -18.01 -9.07
CA LYS A 115 -16.23 -17.40 -9.21
C LYS A 115 -16.15 -16.16 -8.33
N VAL A 116 -15.05 -15.98 -7.59
CA VAL A 116 -14.92 -14.86 -6.65
C VAL A 116 -13.82 -13.90 -7.10
N LEU A 117 -14.18 -12.62 -7.27
CA LEU A 117 -13.26 -11.52 -7.50
C LEU A 117 -13.23 -10.60 -6.29
N GLY A 118 -12.09 -10.49 -5.62
CA GLY A 118 -11.87 -9.52 -4.55
C GLY A 118 -11.17 -8.25 -5.06
N VAL A 119 -11.68 -7.09 -4.66
CA VAL A 119 -11.05 -5.79 -4.97
C VAL A 119 -10.78 -5.05 -3.67
N THR A 120 -9.56 -4.56 -3.48
CA THR A 120 -9.18 -3.78 -2.28
C THR A 120 -8.26 -2.63 -2.63
N ALA A 121 -8.25 -1.60 -1.78
CA ALA A 121 -7.36 -0.44 -1.94
C ALA A 121 -5.92 -0.78 -1.59
N THR A 122 -5.72 -1.47 -0.50
CA THR A 122 -4.42 -1.83 0.04
C THR A 122 -4.49 -3.25 0.59
N PRO A 123 -3.93 -4.22 -0.10
CA PRO A 123 -3.60 -5.48 0.55
C PRO A 123 -2.41 -5.21 1.48
N ASP A 124 -2.63 -5.19 2.79
CA ASP A 124 -1.53 -5.21 3.74
C ASP A 124 -0.82 -6.57 3.65
N ARG A 125 0.46 -6.66 4.00
CA ARG A 125 1.21 -7.93 3.95
C ARG A 125 0.58 -8.97 4.87
N GLY A 126 0.07 -8.56 6.04
CA GLY A 126 -0.72 -9.41 6.91
C GLY A 126 -2.01 -9.88 6.25
N ASP A 127 -2.72 -8.94 5.63
CA ASP A 127 -3.97 -9.21 4.91
C ASP A 127 -3.72 -10.04 3.64
N MET A 128 -2.61 -9.82 2.92
CA MET A 128 -2.23 -10.61 1.74
C MET A 128 -2.00 -12.09 2.07
N ARG A 129 -1.33 -12.39 3.20
CA ARG A 129 -1.18 -13.78 3.64
C ARG A 129 -2.53 -14.42 3.97
N ASN A 130 -3.39 -13.67 4.64
CA ASN A 130 -4.73 -14.13 4.98
C ASN A 130 -5.61 -14.24 3.74
N LEU A 131 -5.55 -13.26 2.83
CA LEU A 131 -6.27 -13.28 1.55
C LEU A 131 -5.75 -14.39 0.63
N GLY A 132 -4.44 -14.68 0.63
CA GLY A 132 -3.83 -15.77 -0.12
C GLY A 132 -4.27 -17.16 0.36
N SER A 133 -4.83 -17.28 1.56
CA SER A 133 -5.49 -18.52 1.99
C SER A 133 -6.88 -18.72 1.38
N PHE A 134 -7.48 -17.65 0.90
CA PHE A 134 -8.84 -17.65 0.33
C PHE A 134 -8.84 -17.49 -1.20
N PHE A 135 -8.08 -16.51 -1.74
CA PHE A 135 -7.98 -16.28 -3.19
C PHE A 135 -6.82 -17.10 -3.78
N GLU A 136 -7.04 -17.67 -4.95
CA GLU A 136 -6.04 -18.51 -5.64
C GLU A 136 -4.90 -17.71 -6.26
N SER A 137 -5.16 -16.46 -6.65
CA SER A 137 -4.16 -15.63 -7.33
C SER A 137 -4.43 -14.14 -7.16
N LEU A 138 -3.36 -13.34 -7.31
CA LEU A 138 -3.43 -11.89 -7.46
C LEU A 138 -3.51 -11.56 -8.96
N ALA A 139 -4.70 -11.24 -9.44
CA ALA A 139 -4.91 -10.97 -10.86
C ALA A 139 -4.22 -9.70 -11.35
N TYR A 140 -4.22 -8.63 -10.54
CA TYR A 140 -3.61 -7.35 -10.90
C TYR A 140 -3.33 -6.49 -9.67
N GLN A 141 -2.13 -5.91 -9.62
CA GLN A 141 -1.72 -4.93 -8.63
C GLN A 141 -1.47 -3.57 -9.28
N TYR A 142 -2.10 -2.54 -8.73
CA TYR A 142 -1.90 -1.15 -9.15
C TYR A 142 -1.55 -0.33 -7.91
N THR A 143 -0.29 0.12 -7.85
CA THR A 143 0.26 0.76 -6.65
C THR A 143 -0.02 2.27 -6.63
N LEU A 144 0.06 2.89 -5.45
CA LEU A 144 -0.11 4.33 -5.30
C LEU A 144 0.97 5.13 -6.06
N PRO A 145 2.28 4.78 -5.99
CA PRO A 145 3.29 5.47 -6.78
C PRO A 145 3.02 5.40 -8.29
N LYS A 146 2.59 4.23 -8.79
CA LYS A 146 2.24 4.09 -10.20
C LYS A 146 1.07 4.99 -10.59
N ALA A 147 0.05 5.07 -9.74
CA ALA A 147 -1.12 5.92 -9.98
C ALA A 147 -0.77 7.42 -10.00
N ILE A 148 0.13 7.86 -9.13
CA ILE A 148 0.64 9.24 -9.09
C ILE A 148 1.48 9.50 -10.35
N LYS A 149 2.43 8.65 -10.68
CA LYS A 149 3.31 8.78 -11.85
C LYS A 149 2.54 8.82 -13.19
N GLU A 150 1.46 8.04 -13.29
CA GLU A 150 0.60 8.01 -14.47
C GLU A 150 -0.44 9.17 -14.48
N GLY A 151 -0.45 10.02 -13.46
CA GLY A 151 -1.30 11.21 -13.38
C GLY A 151 -2.78 10.92 -13.04
N TYR A 152 -3.08 9.77 -12.45
CA TYR A 152 -4.43 9.45 -11.98
C TYR A 152 -4.70 9.91 -10.55
N LEU A 153 -3.65 10.17 -9.77
CA LEU A 153 -3.72 10.71 -8.42
C LEU A 153 -2.74 11.87 -8.25
N THR A 154 -3.07 12.77 -7.32
CA THR A 154 -2.23 13.92 -6.97
C THR A 154 -0.98 13.46 -6.20
N PRO A 155 0.20 14.01 -6.48
CA PRO A 155 1.40 13.79 -5.68
C PRO A 155 1.18 14.10 -4.20
N ILE A 156 1.88 13.41 -3.32
CA ILE A 156 1.77 13.60 -1.87
C ILE A 156 3.08 14.17 -1.34
N LYS A 157 2.97 15.27 -0.59
CA LYS A 157 4.06 15.82 0.20
C LYS A 157 3.78 15.59 1.67
N ALA A 158 4.68 14.91 2.35
CA ALA A 158 4.59 14.66 3.78
C ALA A 158 5.34 15.73 4.56
N LEU A 159 4.74 16.19 5.64
CA LEU A 159 5.33 17.11 6.61
C LEU A 159 5.19 16.47 7.99
N THR A 160 6.29 16.00 8.54
CA THR A 160 6.34 15.48 9.92
C THR A 160 6.67 16.61 10.87
N LEU A 161 5.75 16.89 11.79
CA LEU A 161 5.89 17.95 12.79
C LEU A 161 6.57 17.41 14.05
N PRO A 162 7.51 18.17 14.67
CA PRO A 162 8.29 17.73 15.83
C PRO A 162 7.49 17.79 17.15
N LEU A 163 6.20 17.51 17.08
CA LEU A 163 5.32 17.42 18.24
C LEU A 163 5.25 15.98 18.71
N LYS A 164 5.98 15.67 19.79
CA LYS A 164 6.04 14.34 20.38
C LYS A 164 4.80 14.08 21.24
N MET A 165 3.91 13.23 20.75
CA MET A 165 2.72 12.81 21.46
C MET A 165 2.95 11.43 22.10
N ASP A 166 2.78 11.33 23.42
CA ASP A 166 3.00 10.09 24.17
C ASP A 166 1.78 9.16 24.07
N LEU A 167 2.00 7.99 23.48
CA LEU A 167 1.02 6.91 23.36
C LEU A 167 1.38 5.67 24.21
N SER A 168 2.38 5.77 25.10
CA SER A 168 2.85 4.63 25.89
C SER A 168 1.76 3.99 26.76
N GLY A 169 0.80 4.80 27.22
CA GLY A 169 -0.36 4.37 28.00
C GLY A 169 -1.56 3.85 27.20
N VAL A 170 -1.50 3.85 25.87
CA VAL A 170 -2.63 3.46 25.01
C VAL A 170 -2.69 1.95 24.84
N GLY A 171 -3.84 1.35 25.19
CA GLY A 171 -4.10 -0.08 25.02
C GLY A 171 -4.36 -0.47 23.55
N VAL A 172 -4.30 -1.78 23.27
CA VAL A 172 -4.62 -2.37 21.96
C VAL A 172 -5.90 -3.19 22.05
N GLN A 173 -6.77 -3.04 21.06
CA GLN A 173 -8.03 -3.78 20.94
C GLN A 173 -8.23 -4.18 19.48
N SER A 174 -8.54 -5.45 19.22
CA SER A 174 -8.82 -5.97 17.86
C SER A 174 -7.74 -5.64 16.82
N GLY A 175 -6.46 -5.68 17.22
CA GLY A 175 -5.33 -5.44 16.30
C GLY A 175 -4.97 -3.97 16.06
N ASP A 176 -5.75 -3.02 16.59
CA ASP A 176 -5.47 -1.59 16.52
C ASP A 176 -5.48 -0.96 17.91
N PHE A 177 -5.17 0.33 18.03
CA PHE A 177 -5.22 1.05 19.28
C PHE A 177 -6.65 1.20 19.81
N LYS A 178 -6.79 1.18 21.15
CA LYS A 178 -8.06 1.47 21.78
C LYS A 178 -8.40 2.95 21.65
N VAL A 179 -9.44 3.22 20.90
CA VAL A 179 -9.82 4.58 20.45
C VAL A 179 -10.08 5.55 21.61
N SER A 180 -10.65 5.06 22.73
CA SER A 180 -10.89 5.87 23.92
C SER A 180 -9.59 6.39 24.53
N ASP A 181 -8.57 5.56 24.55
CA ASP A 181 -7.30 5.87 25.19
C ASP A 181 -6.49 6.87 24.34
N ILE A 182 -6.57 6.74 22.99
CA ILE A 182 -6.00 7.74 22.07
C ILE A 182 -6.64 9.11 22.30
N GLY A 183 -7.97 9.17 22.41
CA GLY A 183 -8.68 10.44 22.65
C GLY A 183 -8.19 11.15 23.90
N THR A 184 -7.93 10.39 24.96
CA THR A 184 -7.40 10.93 26.23
C THR A 184 -5.94 11.39 26.07
N ALA A 185 -5.10 10.60 25.39
CA ALA A 185 -3.70 10.94 25.16
C ALA A 185 -3.52 12.16 24.26
N LEU A 186 -4.42 12.36 23.30
CA LEU A 186 -4.39 13.47 22.32
C LEU A 186 -4.85 14.80 22.93
N ASP A 187 -5.74 14.76 23.89
CA ASP A 187 -6.44 15.95 24.45
C ASP A 187 -5.52 17.12 24.87
N PRO A 188 -4.37 16.89 25.54
CA PRO A 188 -3.46 17.94 25.94
C PRO A 188 -2.76 18.67 24.79
N TYR A 189 -2.69 18.05 23.61
CA TYR A 189 -1.94 18.55 22.47
C TYR A 189 -2.79 19.33 21.47
N LEU A 190 -4.11 19.27 21.56
CA LEU A 190 -5.04 19.84 20.56
C LEU A 190 -4.80 21.33 20.30
N GLU A 191 -4.55 22.13 21.33
CA GLU A 191 -4.26 23.57 21.19
C GLU A 191 -2.93 23.81 20.45
N GLN A 192 -1.91 23.03 20.75
CA GLN A 192 -0.61 23.13 20.09
C GLN A 192 -0.72 22.71 18.64
N ILE A 193 -1.46 21.64 18.32
CA ILE A 193 -1.73 21.19 16.97
C ILE A 193 -2.43 22.27 16.17
N ALA A 194 -3.46 22.94 16.74
CA ALA A 194 -4.17 24.03 16.09
C ALA A 194 -3.26 25.22 15.75
N LYS A 195 -2.30 25.53 16.65
CA LYS A 195 -1.29 26.57 16.39
C LYS A 195 -0.34 26.20 15.25
N GLU A 196 0.14 24.95 15.21
CA GLU A 196 0.98 24.47 14.10
C GLU A 196 0.21 24.47 12.77
N MET A 197 -1.05 24.08 12.77
CA MET A 197 -1.90 24.12 11.58
C MET A 197 -2.01 25.54 10.97
N LYS A 198 -1.91 26.60 11.76
CA LYS A 198 -1.91 27.97 11.22
C LYS A 198 -0.77 28.26 10.27
N LYS A 199 0.38 27.60 10.47
CA LYS A 199 1.55 27.79 9.62
C LYS A 199 1.37 27.13 8.26
N TYR A 200 0.70 25.97 8.20
CA TYR A 200 0.68 25.10 7.02
C TYR A 200 -0.67 24.93 6.35
N CYS A 201 -1.77 25.12 7.09
CA CYS A 201 -3.13 24.76 6.62
C CYS A 201 -4.09 25.93 6.57
N LYS A 202 -3.64 27.18 6.80
CA LYS A 202 -4.54 28.35 6.91
C LYS A 202 -5.46 28.50 5.71
N ASP A 203 -4.91 28.33 4.51
CA ASP A 203 -5.60 28.53 3.23
C ASP A 203 -5.90 27.22 2.49
N ARG A 204 -5.77 26.06 3.19
CA ARG A 204 -5.98 24.74 2.61
C ARG A 204 -7.35 24.17 2.97
N LYS A 205 -7.92 23.42 2.05
CA LYS A 205 -9.12 22.61 2.29
C LYS A 205 -8.73 21.31 2.98
N THR A 206 -8.88 21.29 4.30
CA THR A 206 -8.29 20.29 5.18
C THR A 206 -9.34 19.33 5.76
N VAL A 207 -9.04 18.04 5.76
CA VAL A 207 -9.78 17.01 6.51
C VAL A 207 -8.93 16.49 7.66
N VAL A 208 -9.49 16.47 8.87
CA VAL A 208 -8.85 16.00 10.07
C VAL A 208 -9.57 14.73 10.56
N PHE A 209 -8.82 13.63 10.67
CA PHE A 209 -9.31 12.37 11.21
C PHE A 209 -8.95 12.27 12.69
N LEU A 210 -9.97 12.16 13.55
CA LEU A 210 -9.84 12.11 15.01
C LEU A 210 -10.38 10.78 15.59
N PRO A 211 -9.92 10.37 16.78
CA PRO A 211 -10.29 9.07 17.33
C PRO A 211 -11.76 9.00 17.80
N LEU A 212 -12.29 10.07 18.39
CA LEU A 212 -13.61 10.10 19.03
C LEU A 212 -14.43 11.30 18.54
N VAL A 213 -15.75 11.16 18.53
CA VAL A 213 -16.69 12.27 18.26
C VAL A 213 -16.45 13.44 19.21
N LYS A 214 -16.31 13.19 20.53
CA LYS A 214 -16.03 14.24 21.51
C LYS A 214 -14.73 14.99 21.23
N THR A 215 -13.67 14.27 20.86
CA THR A 215 -12.38 14.88 20.49
C THR A 215 -12.52 15.69 19.22
N SER A 216 -13.29 15.19 18.25
CA SER A 216 -13.58 15.89 16.99
C SER A 216 -14.33 17.21 17.21
N GLN A 217 -15.38 17.19 18.03
CA GLN A 217 -16.13 18.36 18.41
C GLN A 217 -15.28 19.40 19.17
N LYS A 218 -14.52 18.94 20.18
CA LYS A 218 -13.60 19.80 20.91
C LYS A 218 -12.56 20.45 20.02
N PHE A 219 -11.97 19.65 19.11
CA PHE A 219 -10.96 20.18 18.19
C PHE A 219 -11.53 21.19 17.19
N ARG A 220 -12.73 20.97 16.65
CA ARG A 220 -13.46 21.97 15.86
C ARG A 220 -13.59 23.29 16.62
N ASP A 221 -13.96 23.27 17.90
CA ASP A 221 -14.15 24.50 18.71
C ASP A 221 -12.82 25.23 18.92
N ILE A 222 -11.74 24.46 19.20
CA ILE A 222 -10.38 24.99 19.29
C ILE A 222 -9.93 25.64 17.99
N LEU A 223 -10.17 24.98 16.85
CA LEU A 223 -9.83 25.51 15.53
C LEU A 223 -10.56 26.82 15.23
N ASN A 224 -11.87 26.88 15.52
CA ASN A 224 -12.66 28.09 15.35
C ASN A 224 -12.19 29.24 16.27
N ALA A 225 -11.83 28.94 17.54
CA ALA A 225 -11.22 29.90 18.45
C ALA A 225 -9.86 30.39 17.94
N ASN A 226 -9.14 29.58 17.17
CA ASN A 226 -7.88 29.92 16.53
C ASN A 226 -8.03 30.58 15.15
N GLY A 227 -9.25 30.93 14.72
CA GLY A 227 -9.55 31.71 13.51
C GLY A 227 -9.69 30.88 12.23
N PHE A 228 -9.85 29.56 12.32
CA PHE A 228 -10.25 28.73 11.20
C PHE A 228 -11.78 28.72 11.01
N LYS A 229 -12.24 28.26 9.86
CA LYS A 229 -13.66 27.97 9.59
C LYS A 229 -13.84 26.45 9.64
N ALA A 230 -13.94 25.89 10.83
CA ALA A 230 -14.00 24.43 11.02
C ALA A 230 -15.43 23.97 11.27
N ALA A 231 -15.82 22.88 10.61
CA ALA A 231 -17.03 22.11 10.88
C ALA A 231 -16.68 20.72 11.41
N GLU A 232 -17.64 20.03 12.01
CA GLU A 232 -17.51 18.65 12.46
C GLU A 232 -18.67 17.82 11.93
N VAL A 233 -18.37 16.58 11.52
CA VAL A 233 -19.35 15.64 11.04
C VAL A 233 -19.11 14.26 11.63
N ASN A 234 -20.18 13.61 12.09
CA ASN A 234 -20.16 12.26 12.63
C ASN A 234 -21.41 11.46 12.21
N GLY A 235 -21.49 10.20 12.65
CA GLY A 235 -22.60 9.31 12.30
C GLY A 235 -23.98 9.77 12.76
N ASP A 236 -24.05 10.56 13.84
CA ASP A 236 -25.29 11.03 14.44
C ASP A 236 -25.67 12.45 13.95
N SER A 237 -24.86 13.09 13.12
CA SER A 237 -25.13 14.43 12.58
C SER A 237 -26.38 14.40 11.68
N LYS A 238 -27.45 15.10 12.08
CA LYS A 238 -28.72 15.20 11.32
C LYS A 238 -28.58 16.08 10.09
N ASP A 239 -27.69 17.05 10.14
CA ASP A 239 -27.35 18.07 9.12
C ASP A 239 -26.12 17.67 8.29
N ARG A 240 -25.75 16.38 8.32
CA ARG A 240 -24.56 15.84 7.66
C ARG A 240 -24.44 16.27 6.19
N ALA A 241 -25.52 16.12 5.42
CA ALA A 241 -25.51 16.43 4.00
C ALA A 241 -25.28 17.94 3.74
N GLU A 242 -25.82 18.79 4.59
CA GLU A 242 -25.63 20.24 4.53
C GLU A 242 -24.19 20.62 4.89
N ILE A 243 -23.64 20.09 5.98
CA ILE A 243 -22.25 20.33 6.39
C ILE A 243 -21.28 19.93 5.30
N LEU A 244 -21.44 18.75 4.70
CA LEU A 244 -20.58 18.27 3.63
C LEU A 244 -20.66 19.16 2.39
N LYS A 245 -21.86 19.57 1.99
CA LYS A 245 -22.09 20.50 0.89
C LYS A 245 -21.50 21.89 1.17
N ASP A 246 -21.66 22.40 2.38
CA ASP A 246 -21.08 23.67 2.81
C ASP A 246 -19.54 23.63 2.79
N PHE A 247 -18.93 22.49 3.15
CA PHE A 247 -17.50 22.27 3.03
C PHE A 247 -17.06 22.21 1.56
N GLU A 248 -17.80 21.53 0.70
CA GLU A 248 -17.53 21.50 -0.75
C GLU A 248 -17.57 22.90 -1.37
N ASN A 249 -18.46 23.77 -0.89
CA ASN A 249 -18.65 25.14 -1.34
C ASN A 249 -17.78 26.18 -0.59
N ASP A 250 -16.72 25.78 0.11
CA ASP A 250 -15.75 26.64 0.79
C ASP A 250 -16.30 27.52 1.93
N LYS A 251 -17.49 27.20 2.45
CA LYS A 251 -18.01 27.83 3.66
C LYS A 251 -17.17 27.48 4.88
N TYR A 252 -16.67 26.26 4.89
CA TYR A 252 -15.69 25.74 5.84
C TYR A 252 -14.41 25.35 5.11
N ASN A 253 -13.25 25.65 5.69
CA ASN A 253 -11.97 25.21 5.15
C ASN A 253 -11.40 23.99 5.89
N ILE A 254 -11.94 23.65 7.07
CA ILE A 254 -11.54 22.45 7.83
C ILE A 254 -12.77 21.62 8.16
N LEU A 255 -12.65 20.31 7.93
CA LEU A 255 -13.67 19.34 8.29
C LEU A 255 -13.08 18.32 9.26
N CYS A 256 -13.53 18.35 10.52
CA CYS A 256 -13.19 17.37 11.54
C CYS A 256 -14.15 16.19 11.48
N ASN A 257 -13.64 14.98 11.60
CA ASN A 257 -14.51 13.80 11.64
C ASN A 257 -13.91 12.69 12.48
N SER A 258 -14.79 11.82 12.98
CA SER A 258 -14.42 10.59 13.67
C SER A 258 -14.89 9.39 12.84
N MET A 259 -13.99 8.83 12.00
CA MET A 259 -14.20 7.62 11.17
C MET A 259 -15.29 7.67 10.10
N LEU A 260 -16.08 8.73 10.01
CA LEU A 260 -17.21 8.78 9.08
C LEU A 260 -16.74 8.87 7.62
N LEU A 261 -15.72 9.69 7.37
CA LEU A 261 -15.28 10.04 6.01
C LEU A 261 -14.23 9.07 5.44
N THR A 262 -13.93 7.97 6.13
CA THR A 262 -12.97 6.96 5.63
C THR A 262 -13.50 6.23 4.39
N GLU A 263 -14.82 6.12 4.25
CA GLU A 263 -15.47 5.44 3.13
C GLU A 263 -16.63 6.27 2.57
N GLY A 264 -16.90 6.14 1.27
CA GLY A 264 -18.13 6.63 0.62
C GLY A 264 -18.26 8.13 0.35
N TRP A 265 -17.42 8.99 0.92
CA TRP A 265 -17.44 10.44 0.66
C TRP A 265 -16.38 10.86 -0.36
N ASP A 266 -16.68 11.83 -1.19
CA ASP A 266 -15.83 12.29 -2.28
C ASP A 266 -15.80 13.82 -2.38
N CYS A 267 -14.62 14.43 -2.13
CA CYS A 267 -14.39 15.86 -2.32
C CYS A 267 -12.97 16.06 -2.92
N PRO A 268 -12.86 16.15 -4.24
CA PRO A 268 -11.55 16.24 -4.94
C PRO A 268 -10.71 17.45 -4.55
N SER A 269 -11.35 18.54 -4.14
CA SER A 269 -10.68 19.79 -3.76
C SER A 269 -9.95 19.72 -2.40
N VAL A 270 -10.07 18.63 -1.63
CA VAL A 270 -9.29 18.43 -0.41
C VAL A 270 -7.81 18.34 -0.77
N ASP A 271 -7.01 19.27 -0.25
CA ASP A 271 -5.58 19.39 -0.53
C ASP A 271 -4.69 19.26 0.72
N CYS A 272 -5.30 19.02 1.89
CA CYS A 272 -4.59 18.70 3.12
C CYS A 272 -5.32 17.61 3.91
N ILE A 273 -4.56 16.62 4.39
CA ILE A 273 -5.04 15.56 5.29
C ILE A 273 -4.21 15.59 6.56
N ILE A 274 -4.89 15.50 7.70
CA ILE A 274 -4.29 15.41 9.02
C ILE A 274 -4.82 14.17 9.73
N VAL A 275 -3.93 13.27 10.10
CA VAL A 275 -4.28 12.02 10.79
C VAL A 275 -3.93 12.16 12.27
N LEU A 276 -4.91 12.57 13.08
CA LEU A 276 -4.83 12.59 14.55
C LEU A 276 -5.37 11.31 15.18
N ARG A 277 -5.56 10.29 14.39
CA ARG A 277 -5.90 8.95 14.80
C ARG A 277 -4.79 8.00 14.37
N PRO A 278 -3.74 7.83 15.19
CA PRO A 278 -2.70 6.84 14.92
C PRO A 278 -3.35 5.45 14.81
N THR A 279 -2.89 4.67 13.87
CA THR A 279 -3.39 3.33 13.59
C THR A 279 -2.26 2.41 13.17
N LYS A 280 -2.41 1.11 13.45
CA LYS A 280 -1.54 0.04 12.94
C LYS A 280 -2.06 -0.55 11.64
N VAL A 281 -3.30 -0.20 11.26
CA VAL A 281 -4.00 -0.78 10.12
C VAL A 281 -3.73 0.05 8.87
N ARG A 282 -2.85 -0.46 8.01
CA ARG A 282 -2.42 0.21 6.77
C ARG A 282 -3.59 0.53 5.83
N SER A 283 -4.56 -0.36 5.72
CA SER A 283 -5.75 -0.12 4.90
C SER A 283 -6.54 1.09 5.36
N LEU A 284 -6.73 1.24 6.67
CA LEU A 284 -7.40 2.39 7.26
C LEU A 284 -6.61 3.69 7.03
N TYR A 285 -5.29 3.65 7.25
CA TYR A 285 -4.42 4.81 7.01
C TYR A 285 -4.50 5.25 5.54
N SER A 286 -4.38 4.30 4.61
CA SER A 286 -4.47 4.57 3.17
C SER A 286 -5.85 5.07 2.73
N GLN A 287 -6.92 4.61 3.35
CA GLN A 287 -8.27 5.13 3.10
C GLN A 287 -8.40 6.59 3.56
N MET A 288 -7.88 6.94 4.74
CA MET A 288 -7.90 8.31 5.26
C MET A 288 -7.11 9.26 4.34
N VAL A 289 -5.87 8.92 4.00
CA VAL A 289 -5.02 9.74 3.13
C VAL A 289 -5.56 9.79 1.70
N GLY A 290 -6.11 8.68 1.21
CA GLY A 290 -6.69 8.56 -0.11
C GLY A 290 -7.88 9.50 -0.39
N ARG A 291 -8.46 10.11 0.64
CA ARG A 291 -9.50 11.16 0.46
C ARG A 291 -8.94 12.43 -0.16
N GLY A 292 -7.67 12.71 0.09
CA GLY A 292 -6.99 13.88 -0.46
C GLY A 292 -6.17 13.63 -1.73
N THR A 293 -6.09 12.40 -2.24
CA THR A 293 -5.24 12.11 -3.41
C THR A 293 -5.91 12.35 -4.77
N ARG A 294 -7.19 12.71 -4.81
CA ARG A 294 -7.91 12.93 -6.06
C ARG A 294 -7.44 14.18 -6.79
N LEU A 295 -7.46 14.10 -8.11
CA LEU A 295 -7.13 15.23 -8.96
C LEU A 295 -8.22 16.30 -8.86
N CYS A 296 -7.80 17.56 -8.80
CA CYS A 296 -8.66 18.74 -8.86
C CYS A 296 -7.89 19.87 -9.53
N GLU A 297 -8.59 20.70 -10.30
CA GLU A 297 -8.00 21.90 -10.89
C GLU A 297 -7.44 22.82 -9.80
N GLY A 298 -6.25 23.33 -10.00
CA GLY A 298 -5.54 24.20 -9.03
C GLY A 298 -4.89 23.46 -7.86
N LYS A 299 -4.91 22.13 -7.84
CA LYS A 299 -4.28 21.31 -6.79
C LYS A 299 -3.02 20.64 -7.31
N ASP A 300 -1.86 21.14 -6.91
CA ASP A 300 -0.55 20.60 -7.33
C ASP A 300 -0.15 19.36 -6.53
N HIS A 301 -0.47 19.32 -5.24
CA HIS A 301 -0.12 18.21 -4.34
C HIS A 301 -1.10 18.10 -3.17
N LEU A 302 -1.18 16.93 -2.59
CA LEU A 302 -1.77 16.71 -1.27
C LEU A 302 -0.72 16.97 -0.20
N LEU A 303 -1.00 17.85 0.76
CA LEU A 303 -0.21 17.97 1.98
C LEU A 303 -0.71 16.96 3.02
N LEU A 304 0.19 16.05 3.44
CA LEU A 304 -0.06 15.12 4.52
C LEU A 304 0.70 15.58 5.76
N LEU A 305 -0.02 16.05 6.78
CA LEU A 305 0.59 16.35 8.07
C LEU A 305 0.62 15.09 8.93
N ASP A 306 1.83 14.73 9.32
CA ASP A 306 2.11 13.65 10.26
C ASP A 306 2.75 14.22 11.55
N PHE A 307 2.76 13.43 12.62
CA PHE A 307 3.25 13.84 13.92
C PHE A 307 4.22 12.78 14.47
N LEU A 308 5.13 13.21 15.34
CA LEU A 308 6.01 12.28 16.05
C LEU A 308 5.24 11.61 17.20
N TRP A 309 4.77 10.39 16.92
CA TRP A 309 4.10 9.56 17.92
C TRP A 309 5.14 8.79 18.77
N HIS A 310 5.21 9.05 20.04
CA HIS A 310 6.06 8.28 20.94
C HIS A 310 5.32 7.02 21.41
N THR A 311 5.79 5.85 20.99
CA THR A 311 5.26 4.55 21.39
C THR A 311 6.39 3.55 21.60
N GLU A 312 6.43 2.93 22.77
CA GLU A 312 7.48 1.95 23.12
C GLU A 312 7.26 0.56 22.50
N ARG A 313 6.06 0.27 22.01
CA ARG A 313 5.64 -1.12 21.75
C ARG A 313 5.10 -1.40 20.36
N HIS A 314 4.94 -0.41 19.47
CA HIS A 314 4.08 -0.63 18.32
C HIS A 314 4.56 0.08 17.05
N GLU A 315 4.54 -0.66 15.96
CA GLU A 315 4.70 -0.11 14.62
C GLU A 315 3.42 0.63 14.22
N LEU A 316 3.52 1.94 14.03
CA LEU A 316 2.45 2.79 13.52
C LEU A 316 2.53 2.93 12.02
N CYS A 317 1.38 3.23 11.40
CA CYS A 317 1.37 3.65 10.01
C CYS A 317 1.80 5.12 9.90
N HIS A 318 2.81 5.35 9.06
CA HIS A 318 3.38 6.64 8.72
C HIS A 318 3.30 6.87 7.21
N PRO A 319 3.65 8.07 6.70
CA PRO A 319 3.66 8.34 5.26
C PRO A 319 4.40 7.29 4.42
N ALA A 320 5.48 6.71 4.94
CA ALA A 320 6.21 5.62 4.30
C ALA A 320 5.34 4.40 3.98
N ASN A 321 4.37 4.07 4.83
CA ASN A 321 3.50 2.92 4.63
C ASN A 321 2.51 3.08 3.47
N LEU A 322 2.39 4.28 2.88
CA LEU A 322 1.55 4.52 1.71
C LEU A 322 2.18 3.97 0.43
N ILE A 323 3.50 4.08 0.31
CA ILE A 323 4.22 3.82 -0.94
C ILE A 323 5.23 2.69 -0.84
N CYS A 324 5.92 2.54 0.30
CA CYS A 324 6.93 1.51 0.46
C CYS A 324 6.31 0.12 0.50
N GLU A 325 6.76 -0.75 -0.39
CA GLU A 325 6.40 -2.17 -0.39
C GLU A 325 7.29 -2.97 0.56
N ASN A 326 8.50 -2.47 0.85
CA ASN A 326 9.47 -3.08 1.73
C ASN A 326 9.45 -2.44 3.13
N ASP A 327 9.30 -3.27 4.18
CA ASP A 327 9.25 -2.78 5.57
C ASP A 327 10.56 -2.14 6.02
N GLU A 328 11.72 -2.60 5.51
CA GLU A 328 13.00 -1.98 5.86
C GLU A 328 13.12 -0.58 5.25
N VAL A 329 12.68 -0.42 3.99
CA VAL A 329 12.62 0.89 3.33
C VAL A 329 11.63 1.79 4.04
N ALA A 330 10.45 1.28 4.42
CA ALA A 330 9.46 2.05 5.17
C ALA A 330 10.00 2.53 6.52
N LYS A 331 10.70 1.67 7.26
CA LYS A 331 11.35 2.03 8.53
C LYS A 331 12.44 3.07 8.34
N GLN A 332 13.28 2.90 7.31
CA GLN A 332 14.33 3.85 7.01
C GLN A 332 13.77 5.20 6.57
N MET A 333 12.74 5.23 5.72
CA MET A 333 12.07 6.46 5.31
C MET A 333 11.43 7.18 6.49
N THR A 334 10.72 6.46 7.36
CA THR A 334 10.15 7.03 8.59
C THR A 334 11.24 7.65 9.45
N LYS A 335 12.35 6.93 9.67
CA LYS A 335 13.49 7.45 10.43
C LYS A 335 14.07 8.71 9.80
N ASN A 336 14.27 8.73 8.47
CA ASN A 336 14.81 9.91 7.79
C ASN A 336 13.89 11.13 7.95
N LEU A 337 12.57 10.94 7.85
CA LEU A 337 11.60 12.01 8.08
C LEU A 337 11.60 12.51 9.53
N GLU A 338 11.70 11.61 10.50
CA GLU A 338 11.81 11.94 11.92
C GLU A 338 13.12 12.68 12.23
N ASP A 339 14.25 12.23 11.69
CA ASP A 339 15.56 12.87 11.88
C ASP A 339 15.55 14.29 11.31
N LYS A 340 14.96 14.51 10.13
CA LYS A 340 14.77 15.83 9.54
C LYS A 340 13.86 16.72 10.40
N ALA A 341 12.75 16.20 10.91
CA ALA A 341 11.85 16.93 11.80
C ALA A 341 12.54 17.31 13.12
N ASN A 342 13.31 16.41 13.72
CA ASN A 342 14.03 16.67 14.98
C ASN A 342 15.22 17.63 14.82
N ALA A 343 15.80 17.72 13.63
CA ALA A 343 16.91 18.64 13.34
C ALA A 343 16.45 20.10 13.14
N SER A 344 15.15 20.31 12.88
CA SER A 344 14.56 21.64 12.67
C SER A 344 14.35 22.36 14.00
N LEU A 345 14.65 23.68 14.06
CA LEU A 345 14.37 24.49 15.23
C LEU A 345 12.85 24.77 15.34
N PRO A 346 12.29 24.99 16.53
CA PRO A 346 10.86 25.23 16.74
C PRO A 346 10.30 26.45 15.96
N GLU A 347 11.16 27.39 15.61
CA GLU A 347 10.79 28.62 14.87
C GLU A 347 10.87 28.44 13.35
N ASP A 348 11.50 27.36 12.86
CA ASP A 348 11.67 27.12 11.44
C ASP A 348 10.36 26.63 10.79
N VAL A 349 10.12 27.08 9.56
CA VAL A 349 9.09 26.49 8.71
C VAL A 349 9.68 25.24 8.07
N ILE A 350 9.21 24.07 8.51
CA ILE A 350 9.66 22.80 7.97
C ILE A 350 9.09 22.63 6.55
N GLU A 351 9.94 22.31 5.60
CA GLU A 351 9.52 22.07 4.22
C GLU A 351 8.92 20.68 4.07
N ALA A 352 7.78 20.60 3.39
CA ALA A 352 7.12 19.33 3.08
C ALA A 352 7.90 18.58 2.00
N ILE A 353 8.15 17.29 2.23
CA ILE A 353 8.97 16.43 1.38
C ILE A 353 8.08 15.59 0.49
N ASP A 354 8.40 15.49 -0.79
CA ASP A 354 7.75 14.56 -1.70
C ASP A 354 8.01 13.12 -1.25
N ILE A 355 6.94 12.33 -1.11
CA ILE A 355 7.06 10.97 -0.56
C ILE A 355 7.80 10.01 -1.49
N GLU A 356 7.72 10.20 -2.82
CA GLU A 356 8.46 9.38 -3.78
C GLU A 356 9.97 9.66 -3.70
N ASP A 357 10.37 10.91 -3.48
CA ASP A 357 11.77 11.27 -3.32
C ASP A 357 12.32 10.78 -1.96
N ALA A 358 11.51 10.87 -0.90
CA ALA A 358 11.86 10.31 0.40
C ALA A 358 12.00 8.77 0.36
N GLU A 359 11.18 8.09 -0.43
CA GLU A 359 11.30 6.65 -0.65
C GLU A 359 12.61 6.30 -1.38
N LYS A 360 12.96 7.02 -2.46
CA LYS A 360 14.21 6.80 -3.20
C LYS A 360 15.45 7.00 -2.32
N GLU A 361 15.45 8.04 -1.47
CA GLU A 361 16.50 8.28 -0.49
C GLU A 361 16.63 7.08 0.47
N ALA A 362 15.51 6.63 1.06
CA ALA A 362 15.49 5.50 1.98
C ALA A 362 15.91 4.18 1.31
N GLN A 363 15.52 3.95 0.05
CA GLN A 363 15.96 2.79 -0.74
C GLN A 363 17.48 2.79 -0.91
N SER A 364 18.06 3.95 -1.24
CA SER A 364 19.52 4.11 -1.37
C SER A 364 20.23 3.80 -0.05
N ASP A 365 19.72 4.29 1.07
CA ASP A 365 20.27 4.04 2.40
C ASP A 365 20.21 2.55 2.79
N VAL A 366 19.08 1.88 2.54
CA VAL A 366 18.93 0.44 2.80
C VAL A 366 19.86 -0.39 1.93
N ILE A 367 20.03 -0.03 0.66
CA ILE A 367 20.98 -0.69 -0.24
C ILE A 367 22.40 -0.54 0.30
N ALA A 368 22.80 0.67 0.70
CA ALA A 368 24.13 0.92 1.26
C ALA A 368 24.38 0.12 2.55
N GLN A 369 23.41 0.06 3.46
CA GLN A 369 23.49 -0.73 4.68
C GLN A 369 23.59 -2.24 4.40
N ARG A 370 22.83 -2.75 3.42
CA ARG A 370 22.89 -4.15 3.00
C ARG A 370 24.20 -4.49 2.33
N GLU A 371 24.75 -3.61 1.47
CA GLU A 371 26.06 -3.79 0.86
C GLU A 371 27.15 -3.89 1.93
N GLU A 372 27.11 -3.04 2.96
CA GLU A 372 28.05 -3.09 4.08
C GLU A 372 27.93 -4.40 4.86
N SER A 373 26.68 -4.81 5.19
CA SER A 373 26.42 -6.08 5.89
C SER A 373 26.90 -7.26 5.08
N LEU A 374 26.62 -7.29 3.77
CA LEU A 374 27.04 -8.34 2.86
C LEU A 374 28.55 -8.40 2.74
N ALA A 375 29.23 -7.24 2.66
CA ALA A 375 30.70 -7.20 2.61
C ALA A 375 31.32 -7.89 3.83
N LYS A 376 30.72 -7.73 5.01
CA LYS A 376 31.13 -8.42 6.24
C LYS A 376 30.89 -9.94 6.14
N GLN A 377 29.70 -10.35 5.69
CA GLN A 377 29.35 -11.78 5.52
C GLN A 377 30.23 -12.46 4.46
N LEU A 378 30.48 -11.80 3.32
CA LEU A 378 31.32 -12.33 2.26
C LEU A 378 32.78 -12.46 2.69
N ALA A 379 33.28 -11.60 3.59
CA ALA A 379 34.61 -11.77 4.19
C ALA A 379 34.73 -13.08 4.99
N GLU A 380 33.66 -13.49 5.67
CA GLU A 380 33.60 -14.77 6.37
C GLU A 380 33.37 -15.93 5.42
N MET A 381 32.52 -15.77 4.39
CA MET A 381 32.21 -16.81 3.39
C MET A 381 33.40 -17.12 2.44
N ARG A 382 34.36 -16.18 2.25
CA ARG A 382 35.59 -16.39 1.48
C ARG A 382 36.40 -17.59 1.96
N LYS A 383 36.18 -18.03 3.19
CA LYS A 383 36.79 -19.29 3.74
C LYS A 383 36.14 -20.57 3.20
N ARG A 384 34.97 -20.50 2.57
CA ARG A 384 34.25 -21.65 1.99
C ARG A 384 34.30 -21.58 0.47
N LYS A 385 35.01 -22.47 -0.19
CA LYS A 385 35.09 -22.59 -1.66
C LYS A 385 33.76 -22.99 -2.28
N ARG A 386 32.84 -22.02 -2.50
CA ARG A 386 31.58 -22.26 -3.21
C ARG A 386 31.69 -21.85 -4.69
N LYS A 387 31.28 -22.76 -5.60
CA LYS A 387 31.24 -22.51 -7.05
C LYS A 387 30.01 -21.69 -7.48
N LEU A 388 28.99 -21.62 -6.65
CA LEU A 388 27.71 -20.98 -6.93
C LEU A 388 27.62 -19.59 -6.29
N VAL A 389 26.80 -18.72 -6.86
CA VAL A 389 26.56 -17.36 -6.38
C VAL A 389 25.49 -17.39 -5.31
N ASP A 390 25.69 -16.67 -4.23
CA ASP A 390 24.67 -16.51 -3.20
C ASP A 390 23.47 -15.73 -3.76
N PRO A 391 22.23 -16.20 -3.54
CA PRO A 391 21.04 -15.50 -4.02
C PRO A 391 20.96 -14.05 -3.55
N LEU A 392 21.23 -13.78 -2.27
CA LEU A 392 21.18 -12.43 -1.70
C LEU A 392 22.20 -11.50 -2.35
N GLN A 393 23.43 -11.99 -2.58
CA GLN A 393 24.43 -11.21 -3.32
C GLN A 393 23.93 -10.84 -4.72
N PHE A 394 23.33 -11.82 -5.41
CA PHE A 394 22.79 -11.57 -6.76
C PHE A 394 21.63 -10.57 -6.74
N GLU A 395 20.67 -10.73 -5.82
CA GLU A 395 19.54 -9.83 -5.64
C GLU A 395 19.98 -8.38 -5.44
N MET A 396 21.01 -8.18 -4.60
CA MET A 396 21.57 -6.85 -4.35
C MET A 396 22.29 -6.29 -5.57
N SER A 397 23.07 -7.11 -6.26
CA SER A 397 23.84 -6.67 -7.43
C SER A 397 22.93 -6.24 -8.60
N ILE A 398 21.76 -6.84 -8.74
CA ILE A 398 20.79 -6.45 -9.76
C ILE A 398 19.83 -5.37 -9.30
N MET A 399 19.94 -4.93 -8.04
CA MET A 399 19.10 -3.91 -7.41
C MET A 399 17.58 -4.18 -7.53
N ASP A 400 17.18 -5.49 -7.51
CA ASP A 400 15.78 -5.89 -7.62
C ASP A 400 15.11 -5.87 -6.24
N GLN A 401 14.27 -4.86 -6.02
CA GLN A 401 13.58 -4.65 -4.75
C GLN A 401 12.51 -5.71 -4.48
N ASP A 402 11.81 -6.18 -5.51
CA ASP A 402 10.79 -7.23 -5.38
C ASP A 402 11.40 -8.51 -4.83
N LEU A 403 12.58 -8.90 -5.35
CA LEU A 403 13.31 -10.06 -4.84
C LEU A 403 13.79 -9.89 -3.40
N GLN A 404 14.32 -8.70 -3.09
CA GLN A 404 14.87 -8.40 -1.77
C GLN A 404 13.80 -8.35 -0.69
N SER A 405 12.62 -7.85 -1.01
CA SER A 405 11.48 -7.70 -0.10
C SER A 405 10.45 -8.82 -0.22
N TYR A 406 10.73 -9.84 -1.04
CA TYR A 406 9.76 -10.89 -1.33
C TYR A 406 9.25 -11.57 -0.05
N THR A 407 7.94 -11.60 0.09
CA THR A 407 7.24 -12.30 1.16
C THR A 407 6.16 -13.17 0.54
N PRO A 408 6.18 -14.50 0.78
CA PRO A 408 5.18 -15.40 0.22
C PRO A 408 3.80 -15.10 0.78
N SER A 409 2.78 -15.05 -0.10
CA SER A 409 1.38 -14.75 0.26
C SER A 409 0.47 -15.94 0.06
N PHE A 410 0.75 -16.78 -0.95
CA PHE A 410 -0.08 -17.94 -1.29
C PHE A 410 0.53 -19.24 -0.73
N GLY A 411 -0.32 -20.22 -0.44
CA GLY A 411 0.12 -21.51 0.16
C GLY A 411 1.21 -22.22 -0.66
N TRP A 412 1.14 -22.19 -1.98
CA TRP A 412 2.16 -22.77 -2.86
C TRP A 412 3.50 -22.03 -2.79
N GLU A 413 3.49 -20.73 -2.55
CA GLU A 413 4.70 -19.92 -2.41
C GLU A 413 5.46 -20.24 -1.12
N MET A 414 4.73 -20.59 -0.07
CA MET A 414 5.29 -20.94 1.24
C MET A 414 5.92 -22.34 1.25
N ALA A 415 5.60 -23.19 0.28
CA ALA A 415 6.18 -24.50 0.15
C ALA A 415 7.70 -24.44 -0.12
N PRO A 416 8.48 -25.44 0.27
CA PRO A 416 9.89 -25.53 -0.12
C PRO A 416 10.07 -25.50 -1.63
N ALA A 417 11.18 -24.95 -2.11
CA ALA A 417 11.50 -24.95 -3.52
C ALA A 417 11.54 -26.37 -4.07
N SER A 418 10.90 -26.62 -5.21
CA SER A 418 10.85 -27.92 -5.85
C SER A 418 12.21 -28.33 -6.42
N GLU A 419 12.45 -29.64 -6.58
CA GLU A 419 13.68 -30.14 -7.21
C GLU A 419 13.96 -29.55 -8.60
N LYS A 420 12.89 -29.26 -9.37
CA LYS A 420 13.02 -28.61 -10.69
C LYS A 420 13.53 -27.19 -10.57
N GLN A 421 13.02 -26.43 -9.60
CA GLN A 421 13.49 -25.07 -9.32
C GLN A 421 14.92 -25.07 -8.81
N ILE A 422 15.27 -25.97 -7.89
CA ILE A 422 16.63 -26.13 -7.36
C ILE A 422 17.61 -26.41 -8.51
N LYS A 423 17.34 -27.39 -9.37
CA LYS A 423 18.19 -27.72 -10.54
C LYS A 423 18.30 -26.57 -11.54
N ALA A 424 17.21 -25.80 -11.71
CA ALA A 424 17.21 -24.63 -12.59
C ALA A 424 18.08 -23.50 -12.04
N LEU A 425 17.98 -23.20 -10.74
CA LEU A 425 18.82 -22.20 -10.05
C LEU A 425 20.32 -22.56 -10.14
N GLU A 426 20.67 -23.81 -9.88
CA GLU A 426 22.06 -24.31 -10.03
C GLU A 426 22.57 -24.14 -11.46
N LYS A 427 21.74 -24.42 -12.47
CA LYS A 427 22.10 -24.24 -13.89
C LYS A 427 22.41 -22.78 -14.20
N TYR A 428 21.68 -21.82 -13.61
CA TYR A 428 21.99 -20.39 -13.71
C TYR A 428 23.18 -19.96 -12.84
N GLY A 429 23.69 -20.84 -11.98
CA GLY A 429 24.84 -20.59 -11.13
C GLY A 429 24.50 -19.96 -9.79
N ILE A 430 23.24 -20.01 -9.37
CA ILE A 430 22.75 -19.56 -8.07
C ILE A 430 22.76 -20.72 -7.07
N TYR A 431 23.13 -20.43 -5.81
CA TYR A 431 23.15 -21.40 -4.73
C TYR A 431 21.72 -21.60 -4.17
N PRO A 432 21.12 -22.80 -4.36
CA PRO A 432 19.69 -22.97 -4.08
C PRO A 432 19.35 -23.14 -2.60
N ASP A 433 20.28 -23.63 -1.74
CA ASP A 433 20.01 -23.90 -0.33
C ASP A 433 19.69 -22.64 0.50
N SER A 434 19.97 -21.47 -0.04
CA SER A 434 19.65 -20.17 0.57
C SER A 434 18.33 -19.57 0.04
N VAL A 435 17.54 -20.35 -0.71
CA VAL A 435 16.22 -19.93 -1.22
C VAL A 435 15.14 -20.66 -0.43
N ASP A 436 14.48 -19.95 0.47
CA ASP A 436 13.66 -20.52 1.54
C ASP A 436 12.34 -21.15 1.06
N ASN A 437 11.80 -20.72 -0.09
CA ASN A 437 10.47 -21.12 -0.53
C ASN A 437 10.30 -21.11 -2.05
N ALA A 438 9.23 -21.79 -2.53
CA ALA A 438 8.94 -21.98 -3.94
C ALA A 438 8.59 -20.65 -4.64
N GLY A 439 7.93 -19.73 -3.96
CA GLY A 439 7.58 -18.43 -4.51
C GLY A 439 8.81 -17.58 -4.82
N LYS A 440 9.75 -17.47 -3.86
CA LYS A 440 11.02 -16.76 -4.07
C LYS A 440 11.86 -17.45 -5.18
N ALA A 441 11.86 -18.78 -5.20
CA ALA A 441 12.53 -19.54 -6.27
C ALA A 441 11.94 -19.23 -7.65
N THR A 442 10.62 -19.15 -7.76
CA THR A 442 9.92 -18.79 -9.02
C THR A 442 10.31 -17.39 -9.46
N LEU A 443 10.17 -16.40 -8.58
CA LEU A 443 10.49 -15.01 -8.90
C LEU A 443 11.95 -14.83 -9.34
N LEU A 444 12.87 -15.49 -8.63
CA LEU A 444 14.30 -15.46 -8.96
C LEU A 444 14.57 -16.08 -10.35
N LEU A 445 13.93 -17.19 -10.67
CA LEU A 445 14.04 -17.84 -11.98
C LEU A 445 13.47 -16.94 -13.10
N ASP A 446 12.36 -16.28 -12.88
CA ASP A 446 11.77 -15.36 -13.84
C ASP A 446 12.71 -14.18 -14.13
N ARG A 447 13.33 -13.61 -13.08
CA ARG A 447 14.34 -12.55 -13.25
C ARG A 447 15.56 -13.04 -14.03
N LEU A 448 16.04 -14.24 -13.73
CA LEU A 448 17.17 -14.86 -14.44
C LEU A 448 16.86 -15.11 -15.92
N HIS A 449 15.63 -15.55 -16.22
CA HIS A 449 15.14 -15.72 -17.58
C HIS A 449 15.10 -14.39 -18.34
N LYS A 450 14.42 -13.41 -17.78
CA LYS A 450 14.27 -12.06 -18.36
C LYS A 450 15.63 -11.42 -18.64
N ARG A 451 16.54 -11.47 -17.66
CA ARG A 451 17.91 -10.94 -17.82
C ARG A 451 18.69 -11.62 -18.95
N LYS A 452 18.49 -12.93 -19.12
CA LYS A 452 19.09 -13.66 -20.24
C LYS A 452 18.56 -13.21 -21.58
N GLU A 453 17.25 -12.97 -21.70
CA GLU A 453 16.60 -12.45 -22.92
C GLU A 453 17.06 -11.01 -23.22
N GLU A 454 17.21 -10.17 -22.20
CA GLU A 454 17.71 -8.80 -22.32
C GLU A 454 19.23 -8.73 -22.55
N GLY A 455 19.94 -9.84 -22.55
CA GLY A 455 21.37 -9.88 -22.79
C GLY A 455 22.21 -9.26 -21.66
N LEU A 456 21.73 -9.29 -20.42
CA LEU A 456 22.42 -8.74 -19.24
C LEU A 456 23.43 -9.73 -18.66
N ALA A 457 24.35 -9.20 -17.83
CA ALA A 457 25.40 -9.97 -17.19
C ALA A 457 24.85 -11.13 -16.35
N THR A 458 25.48 -12.29 -16.47
CA THR A 458 25.11 -13.51 -15.73
C THR A 458 25.53 -13.42 -14.26
N PRO A 459 24.91 -14.20 -13.35
CA PRO A 459 25.32 -14.23 -11.94
C PRO A 459 26.82 -14.47 -11.74
N LYS A 460 27.40 -15.39 -12.53
CA LYS A 460 28.84 -15.70 -12.46
C LYS A 460 29.72 -14.53 -12.90
N GLN A 461 29.34 -13.81 -13.94
CA GLN A 461 30.06 -12.61 -14.39
C GLN A 461 29.98 -11.49 -13.33
N ILE A 462 28.79 -11.23 -12.80
CA ILE A 462 28.54 -10.26 -11.74
C ILE A 462 29.47 -10.58 -10.57
N ARG A 463 29.38 -11.76 -9.99
CA ARG A 463 30.22 -12.17 -8.86
C ARG A 463 31.72 -12.02 -9.14
N LEU A 464 32.17 -12.41 -10.33
CA LEU A 464 33.58 -12.35 -10.67
C LEU A 464 34.08 -10.90 -10.68
N LEU A 465 33.34 -10.02 -11.30
CA LEU A 465 33.73 -8.60 -11.44
C LEU A 465 33.59 -7.83 -10.11
N GLU A 466 32.52 -8.06 -9.37
CA GLU A 466 32.33 -7.45 -8.05
C GLU A 466 33.39 -7.90 -7.03
N ASN A 467 33.81 -9.15 -7.08
CA ASN A 467 34.95 -9.63 -6.30
C ASN A 467 36.30 -8.98 -6.66
N LYS A 468 36.35 -8.34 -7.84
CA LYS A 468 37.49 -7.51 -8.26
C LYS A 468 37.33 -6.03 -7.92
N GLY A 469 36.22 -5.65 -7.27
CA GLY A 469 35.92 -4.29 -6.81
C GLY A 469 35.08 -3.45 -7.78
N PHE A 470 34.65 -4.01 -8.94
CA PHE A 470 33.76 -3.30 -9.85
C PHE A 470 32.37 -3.13 -9.21
N LYS A 471 31.72 -2.02 -9.50
CA LYS A 471 30.43 -1.63 -8.93
C LYS A 471 29.30 -1.73 -9.96
N GLN A 472 28.08 -1.99 -9.49
CA GLN A 472 26.87 -2.01 -10.30
C GLN A 472 26.92 -2.94 -11.53
N VAL A 473 27.70 -4.02 -11.45
CA VAL A 473 27.86 -4.96 -12.56
C VAL A 473 26.55 -5.63 -12.95
N GLY A 474 25.60 -5.68 -12.03
CA GLY A 474 24.27 -6.19 -12.27
C GLY A 474 23.49 -5.44 -13.38
N THR A 475 23.84 -4.21 -13.69
CA THR A 475 23.19 -3.44 -14.77
C THR A 475 23.87 -3.58 -16.12
N TRP A 476 25.03 -4.23 -16.19
CA TRP A 476 25.83 -4.33 -17.41
C TRP A 476 25.29 -5.37 -18.40
N SER A 477 25.59 -5.16 -19.67
CA SER A 477 25.34 -6.16 -20.71
C SER A 477 26.28 -7.38 -20.57
N PHE A 478 25.81 -8.53 -21.00
CA PHE A 478 26.62 -9.77 -21.04
C PHE A 478 27.94 -9.55 -21.79
N GLU A 479 27.90 -8.85 -22.92
CA GLU A 479 29.07 -8.63 -23.76
C GLU A 479 30.10 -7.67 -23.12
N SER A 480 29.63 -6.60 -22.47
CA SER A 480 30.54 -5.68 -21.75
C SER A 480 31.23 -6.39 -20.58
N ALA A 481 30.46 -7.13 -19.79
CA ALA A 481 31.01 -7.94 -18.71
C ALA A 481 32.01 -8.99 -19.23
N ARG A 482 31.70 -9.67 -20.33
CA ARG A 482 32.55 -10.67 -20.98
C ARG A 482 33.85 -10.06 -21.49
N LYS A 483 33.81 -8.90 -22.17
CA LYS A 483 35.00 -8.21 -22.66
C LYS A 483 35.94 -7.84 -21.53
N LEU A 484 35.43 -7.28 -20.44
CA LEU A 484 36.24 -6.95 -19.28
C LEU A 484 36.83 -8.18 -18.60
N ILE A 485 36.06 -9.26 -18.43
CA ILE A 485 36.54 -10.53 -17.89
C ILE A 485 37.69 -11.09 -18.74
N ASN A 486 37.61 -11.01 -20.07
CA ASN A 486 38.67 -11.44 -20.98
C ASN A 486 39.94 -10.57 -20.81
N ARG A 487 39.81 -9.24 -20.63
CA ARG A 487 40.93 -8.35 -20.31
C ARG A 487 41.62 -8.72 -18.99
N ILE A 488 40.81 -8.99 -17.96
CA ILE A 488 41.30 -9.45 -16.63
C ILE A 488 42.00 -10.79 -16.74
N ALA A 489 41.44 -11.76 -17.49
CA ALA A 489 42.05 -13.05 -17.71
C ALA A 489 43.40 -12.93 -18.45
N ALA A 490 43.49 -12.13 -19.49
CA ALA A 490 44.71 -11.82 -20.24
C ALA A 490 45.79 -11.17 -19.34
N SER A 491 45.40 -10.49 -18.28
CA SER A 491 46.28 -9.88 -17.28
C SER A 491 46.57 -10.78 -16.07
N GLY A 492 46.47 -12.11 -16.25
CA GLY A 492 46.74 -13.10 -15.19
C GLY A 492 45.75 -13.02 -14.01
N TRP A 493 44.46 -12.73 -14.30
CA TRP A 493 43.39 -12.60 -13.32
C TRP A 493 43.59 -11.41 -12.33
N ARG A 494 44.41 -10.43 -12.72
CA ARG A 494 44.55 -9.16 -12.03
C ARG A 494 43.83 -8.08 -12.83
N VAL A 495 43.38 -7.04 -12.12
CA VAL A 495 42.82 -5.87 -12.81
C VAL A 495 43.94 -5.24 -13.62
N PRO A 496 43.74 -4.99 -14.91
CA PRO A 496 44.74 -4.38 -15.76
C PRO A 496 45.17 -2.99 -15.23
N ASN A 497 46.45 -2.63 -15.39
CA ASN A 497 46.92 -1.31 -15.02
C ASN A 497 46.15 -0.23 -15.77
N GLY A 498 45.76 0.83 -15.07
CA GLY A 498 44.98 1.94 -15.62
C GLY A 498 43.44 1.76 -15.50
N ILE A 499 42.98 0.66 -14.94
CA ILE A 499 41.55 0.45 -14.60
C ILE A 499 41.40 0.55 -13.08
N ASP A 500 40.61 1.52 -12.64
CA ASP A 500 40.12 1.59 -11.26
C ASP A 500 38.74 0.93 -11.17
N PRO A 501 38.59 -0.23 -10.50
CA PRO A 501 37.32 -0.93 -10.42
C PRO A 501 36.20 -0.12 -9.76
N ALA A 502 36.54 0.81 -8.87
CA ALA A 502 35.55 1.57 -8.11
C ALA A 502 34.85 2.64 -8.96
N THR A 503 35.55 3.15 -9.97
CA THR A 503 35.06 4.24 -10.85
C THR A 503 34.73 3.78 -12.27
N TYR A 504 35.10 2.54 -12.63
CA TYR A 504 34.88 1.96 -13.95
C TYR A 504 33.39 1.81 -14.27
N LYS A 505 32.97 2.28 -15.43
CA LYS A 505 31.59 2.18 -15.92
C LYS A 505 31.49 1.23 -17.11
N GLU A 506 30.28 0.76 -17.39
CA GLU A 506 30.03 -0.05 -18.56
C GLU A 506 30.44 0.68 -19.85
N GLY A 507 31.33 0.08 -20.65
CA GLY A 507 31.79 0.62 -21.92
C GLY A 507 33.09 1.39 -21.89
N ASP A 508 33.75 1.55 -20.73
CA ASP A 508 35.07 2.19 -20.59
C ASP A 508 36.25 1.34 -21.20
#